data_f09e0bdc25db059bc64735941280420a
#
_entry.id   f09e0bdc25db059bc64735941280420a
#
_cell.length_a   1.000
_cell.length_b   1.000
_cell.length_c   1.000
_cell.angle_alpha   90.00
_cell.angle_beta   90.00
_cell.angle_gamma   90.00
#
_symmetry.space_group_name_H-M   'P 1'
#
loop_
_entity.id
_entity.type
_entity.pdbx_description
1 polymer ?
#
loop_
_entity_poly.entity_id
_entity_poly.type
_entity_poly.pdbx_seq_one_letter_code
_entity_poly.pdbx_strand_id
1 'polypeptide(L)'
;PDMSLDLYTRHCSMGVTTKQLAIAGCTIANKGKNPVTGKQVFDESLMPHIISLITAVGFYEHTGDWIYTSGIPAKTGVGGGVMGCLPGVFGIAAFAPPLDDAGNSVKAQAAIKYIARELGVNVFSGDTVEIIK
;
A
#
# COMPACT_ATOMS: atom_id res chain seq x y z
N PRO A 1 4.60 -28.10 11.05
CA PRO A 1 4.41 -26.82 11.77
C PRO A 1 5.69 -25.99 11.78
N ASP A 2 6.87 -26.55 12.12
CA ASP A 2 8.13 -25.81 12.31
C ASP A 2 8.64 -25.15 11.03
N MET A 3 8.60 -25.84 9.89
CA MET A 3 9.00 -25.28 8.59
C MET A 3 8.10 -24.11 8.15
N SER A 4 6.80 -24.21 8.40
CA SER A 4 5.86 -23.11 8.08
C SER A 4 6.09 -21.90 8.97
N LEU A 5 6.38 -22.14 10.26
CA LEU A 5 6.70 -21.07 11.20
C LEU A 5 8.04 -20.38 10.86
N ASP A 6 9.08 -21.14 10.50
CA ASP A 6 10.36 -20.59 10.07
C ASP A 6 10.20 -19.71 8.82
N LEU A 7 9.47 -20.18 7.82
CA LEU A 7 9.19 -19.42 6.60
C LEU A 7 8.42 -18.11 6.90
N TYR A 8 7.38 -18.21 7.72
CA TYR A 8 6.59 -17.05 8.13
C TYR A 8 7.45 -16.03 8.89
N THR A 9 8.25 -16.50 9.85
CA THR A 9 9.13 -15.62 10.64
C THR A 9 10.15 -14.91 9.77
N ARG A 10 10.76 -15.58 8.81
CA ARG A 10 11.71 -14.98 7.86
C ARG A 10 11.03 -13.90 7.01
N HIS A 11 9.82 -14.15 6.50
CA HIS A 11 9.05 -13.15 5.73
C HIS A 11 8.72 -11.92 6.57
N CYS A 12 8.31 -12.10 7.82
CA CYS A 12 7.95 -11.00 8.71
C CYS A 12 9.15 -10.24 9.29
N SER A 13 10.37 -10.78 9.15
CA SER A 13 11.61 -10.21 9.72
C SER A 13 12.43 -9.41 8.71
N MET A 14 11.93 -9.18 7.50
CA MET A 14 12.63 -8.36 6.51
C MET A 14 12.63 -6.89 6.90
N GLY A 15 13.82 -6.35 7.16
CA GLY A 15 14.00 -4.90 7.36
C GLY A 15 13.90 -4.15 6.03
N VAL A 16 13.00 -3.18 5.97
CA VAL A 16 12.79 -2.34 4.79
C VAL A 16 12.76 -0.86 5.15
N THR A 17 13.20 -0.01 4.24
CA THR A 17 13.02 1.43 4.36
C THR A 17 11.66 1.86 3.81
N THR A 18 11.15 3.02 4.22
CA THR A 18 9.92 3.60 3.65
C THR A 18 10.03 3.77 2.14
N LYS A 19 11.21 4.12 1.63
CA LYS A 19 11.46 4.23 0.18
C LYS A 19 11.27 2.87 -0.53
N GLN A 20 11.82 1.79 0.02
CA GLN A 20 11.65 0.44 -0.55
C GLN A 20 10.19 0.00 -0.52
N LEU A 21 9.47 0.33 0.55
CA LEU A 21 8.04 0.06 0.67
C LEU A 21 7.23 0.85 -0.38
N ALA A 22 7.56 2.11 -0.61
CA ALA A 22 6.96 2.91 -1.68
C ALA A 22 7.24 2.33 -3.08
N ILE A 23 8.47 1.85 -3.33
CA ILE A 23 8.82 1.17 -4.59
C ILE A 23 7.99 -0.11 -4.78
N ALA A 24 7.70 -0.85 -3.71
CA ALA A 24 6.80 -2.01 -3.78
C ALA A 24 5.37 -1.58 -4.18
N GLY A 25 4.85 -0.50 -3.58
CA GLY A 25 3.58 0.10 -3.98
C GLY A 25 3.57 0.56 -5.45
N CYS A 26 4.64 1.22 -5.89
CA CYS A 26 4.83 1.60 -7.30
C CYS A 26 4.88 0.38 -8.24
N THR A 27 5.49 -0.72 -7.81
CA THR A 27 5.54 -1.96 -8.60
C THR A 27 4.14 -2.53 -8.81
N ILE A 28 3.30 -2.52 -7.78
CA ILE A 28 1.90 -2.93 -7.88
C ILE A 28 1.14 -1.97 -8.82
N ALA A 29 1.24 -0.67 -8.59
CA ALA A 29 0.59 0.34 -9.42
C ALA A 29 0.99 0.26 -10.90
N ASN A 30 2.22 -0.17 -11.18
CA ASN A 30 2.81 -0.32 -12.52
C ASN A 30 2.72 -1.76 -13.06
N LYS A 31 1.62 -2.45 -12.78
CA LYS A 31 1.32 -3.80 -13.32
C LYS A 31 2.44 -4.82 -13.08
N GLY A 32 3.06 -4.78 -11.91
CA GLY A 32 4.13 -5.70 -11.53
C GLY A 32 5.53 -5.34 -12.02
N LYS A 33 5.69 -4.27 -12.78
CA LYS A 33 7.00 -3.82 -13.25
C LYS A 33 7.65 -2.85 -12.26
N ASN A 34 8.78 -3.25 -11.69
CA ASN A 34 9.52 -2.39 -10.75
C ASN A 34 10.08 -1.15 -11.48
N PRO A 35 9.71 0.07 -11.03
CA PRO A 35 10.10 1.30 -11.74
C PRO A 35 11.59 1.64 -11.66
N VAL A 36 12.32 1.08 -10.69
CA VAL A 36 13.75 1.34 -10.49
C VAL A 36 14.62 0.38 -11.31
N THR A 37 14.27 -0.91 -11.30
CA THR A 37 15.07 -1.95 -11.94
C THR A 37 14.58 -2.32 -13.33
N GLY A 38 13.35 -1.93 -13.69
CA GLY A 38 12.68 -2.34 -14.93
C GLY A 38 12.23 -3.80 -14.96
N LYS A 39 12.49 -4.57 -13.89
CA LYS A 39 12.18 -6.00 -13.83
C LYS A 39 10.68 -6.22 -13.63
N GLN A 40 10.10 -7.14 -14.40
CA GLN A 40 8.78 -7.69 -14.13
C GLN A 40 8.86 -8.63 -12.93
N VAL A 41 8.20 -8.27 -11.83
CA VAL A 41 8.25 -8.99 -10.54
C VAL A 41 7.15 -10.04 -10.46
N PHE A 42 5.97 -9.72 -11.02
CA PHE A 42 4.83 -10.63 -11.13
C PHE A 42 4.05 -10.34 -12.42
N ASP A 43 3.24 -11.29 -12.87
CA ASP A 43 2.43 -11.16 -14.07
C ASP A 43 1.41 -10.01 -13.94
N GLU A 44 1.26 -9.18 -14.98
CA GLU A 44 0.39 -8.01 -14.93
C GLU A 44 -1.09 -8.35 -14.67
N SER A 45 -1.53 -9.55 -15.06
CA SER A 45 -2.89 -10.03 -14.80
C SER A 45 -3.21 -10.19 -13.32
N LEU A 46 -2.21 -10.28 -12.46
CA LEU A 46 -2.39 -10.38 -11.00
C LEU A 46 -2.68 -9.02 -10.33
N MET A 47 -2.38 -7.90 -11.00
CA MET A 47 -2.56 -6.58 -10.40
C MET A 47 -3.99 -6.33 -9.91
N PRO A 48 -5.07 -6.59 -10.67
CA PRO A 48 -6.44 -6.37 -10.19
C PRO A 48 -6.76 -7.21 -8.94
N HIS A 49 -6.26 -8.44 -8.87
CA HIS A 49 -6.46 -9.32 -7.71
C HIS A 49 -5.73 -8.79 -6.47
N ILE A 50 -4.48 -8.35 -6.63
CA ILE A 50 -3.70 -7.74 -5.54
C ILE A 50 -4.40 -6.47 -5.02
N ILE A 51 -4.82 -5.58 -5.94
CA ILE A 51 -5.54 -4.34 -5.57
C ILE A 51 -6.84 -4.67 -4.84
N SER A 52 -7.62 -5.63 -5.33
CA SER A 52 -8.87 -6.06 -4.69
C SER A 52 -8.63 -6.59 -3.28
N LEU A 53 -7.60 -7.40 -3.08
CA LEU A 53 -7.25 -7.95 -1.76
C LEU A 53 -6.85 -6.86 -0.78
N ILE A 54 -5.95 -5.95 -1.14
CA ILE A 54 -5.53 -4.87 -0.24
C ILE A 54 -6.65 -3.86 0.00
N THR A 55 -7.61 -3.73 -0.91
CA THR A 55 -8.82 -2.92 -0.71
C THR A 55 -9.77 -3.59 0.29
N ALA A 56 -9.93 -4.90 0.20
CA ALA A 56 -10.89 -5.66 1.02
C ALA A 56 -10.40 -5.94 2.45
N VAL A 57 -9.09 -6.10 2.66
CA VAL A 57 -8.52 -6.54 3.95
C VAL A 57 -7.26 -5.76 4.34
N GLY A 58 -7.14 -4.52 3.89
CA GLY A 58 -5.91 -3.72 4.03
C GLY A 58 -5.61 -3.20 5.43
N PHE A 59 -6.64 -2.90 6.24
CA PHE A 59 -6.53 -2.16 7.51
C PHE A 59 -7.22 -2.84 8.69
N TYR A 60 -7.19 -4.16 8.75
CA TYR A 60 -7.85 -4.94 9.80
C TYR A 60 -9.32 -4.53 9.91
N GLU A 61 -9.83 -4.28 11.11
CA GLU A 61 -11.20 -3.87 11.36
C GLU A 61 -11.57 -2.51 10.75
N HIS A 62 -10.57 -1.64 10.50
CA HIS A 62 -10.76 -0.30 9.95
C HIS A 62 -10.62 -0.23 8.42
N THR A 63 -10.65 -1.36 7.72
CA THR A 63 -10.49 -1.41 6.26
C THR A 63 -11.53 -0.59 5.52
N GLY A 64 -12.80 -0.68 5.93
CA GLY A 64 -13.90 0.09 5.34
C GLY A 64 -13.72 1.60 5.51
N ASP A 65 -13.38 2.02 6.72
CA ASP A 65 -13.14 3.44 7.05
C ASP A 65 -11.94 4.00 6.30
N TRP A 66 -10.88 3.18 6.17
CA TRP A 66 -9.70 3.57 5.41
C TRP A 66 -10.05 3.87 3.95
N ILE A 67 -10.62 2.90 3.26
CA ILE A 67 -10.87 3.04 1.81
C ILE A 67 -11.92 4.12 1.52
N TYR A 68 -12.94 4.25 2.36
CA TYR A 68 -13.95 5.29 2.26
C TYR A 68 -13.36 6.70 2.41
N THR A 69 -12.43 6.89 3.35
CA THR A 69 -11.87 8.21 3.67
C THR A 69 -10.62 8.57 2.88
N SER A 70 -9.88 7.60 2.37
CA SER A 70 -8.63 7.83 1.62
C SER A 70 -8.78 7.69 0.11
N GLY A 71 -9.63 6.78 -0.34
CA GLY A 71 -9.72 6.38 -1.75
C GLY A 71 -8.45 5.71 -2.30
N ILE A 72 -7.51 5.33 -1.45
CA ILE A 72 -6.24 4.69 -1.85
C ILE A 72 -6.20 3.24 -1.36
N PRO A 73 -6.18 2.25 -2.27
CA PRO A 73 -5.89 0.87 -1.90
C PRO A 73 -4.55 0.79 -1.16
N ALA A 74 -4.54 0.26 0.05
CA ALA A 74 -3.34 0.21 0.86
C ALA A 74 -3.34 -0.95 1.86
N LYS A 75 -2.14 -1.32 2.32
CA LYS A 75 -1.92 -2.33 3.36
C LYS A 75 -1.11 -1.75 4.50
N THR A 76 -1.60 -1.96 5.70
CA THR A 76 -0.94 -1.63 6.96
C THR A 76 -0.16 -2.81 7.53
N GLY A 77 0.77 -2.52 8.42
CA GLY A 77 1.47 -3.51 9.23
C GLY A 77 1.68 -2.99 10.65
N VAL A 78 1.57 -3.88 11.64
CA VAL A 78 1.74 -3.54 13.08
C VAL A 78 3.14 -3.00 13.43
N GLY A 79 4.11 -3.10 12.53
CA GLY A 79 5.38 -2.41 12.65
C GLY A 79 5.31 -0.88 12.47
N GLY A 80 4.14 -0.33 12.11
CA GLY A 80 3.93 1.10 11.90
C GLY A 80 4.05 1.57 10.44
N GLY A 81 4.22 0.66 9.50
CA GLY A 81 4.28 0.95 8.07
C GLY A 81 2.91 0.88 7.40
N VAL A 82 2.68 1.77 6.44
CA VAL A 82 1.55 1.72 5.51
C VAL A 82 2.09 1.87 4.10
N MET A 83 1.69 0.96 3.22
CA MET A 83 1.99 1.01 1.78
C MET A 83 0.68 1.13 1.01
N GLY A 84 0.56 2.13 0.17
CA GLY A 84 -0.57 2.34 -0.72
C GLY A 84 -0.16 2.35 -2.19
N CYS A 85 -1.12 2.12 -3.07
CA CYS A 85 -0.92 2.22 -4.51
C CYS A 85 -2.17 2.76 -5.19
N LEU A 86 -1.98 3.69 -6.12
CA LEU A 86 -3.02 4.12 -7.04
C LEU A 86 -2.68 3.54 -8.42
N PRO A 87 -3.52 2.63 -8.97
CA PRO A 87 -3.25 1.92 -10.22
C PRO A 87 -2.90 2.88 -11.36
N GLY A 88 -1.77 2.62 -12.02
CA GLY A 88 -1.29 3.42 -13.16
C GLY A 88 -0.74 4.81 -12.81
N VAL A 89 -0.75 5.22 -11.55
CA VAL A 89 -0.39 6.56 -11.12
C VAL A 89 0.83 6.58 -10.22
N PHE A 90 0.74 6.06 -8.99
CA PHE A 90 1.86 6.04 -8.06
C PHE A 90 1.74 4.95 -7.00
N GLY A 91 2.86 4.72 -6.29
CA GLY A 91 2.90 4.04 -4.99
C GLY A 91 3.31 5.02 -3.91
N ILE A 92 2.78 4.84 -2.71
CA ILE A 92 3.07 5.69 -1.55
C ILE A 92 3.35 4.81 -0.34
N ALA A 93 4.25 5.27 0.54
CA ALA A 93 4.44 4.64 1.84
C ALA A 93 4.70 5.69 2.92
N ALA A 94 4.24 5.38 4.12
CA ALA A 94 4.52 6.16 5.31
C ALA A 94 4.84 5.21 6.47
N PHE A 95 5.64 5.69 7.42
CA PHE A 95 6.01 4.96 8.63
C PHE A 95 5.91 5.86 9.85
N ALA A 96 5.22 5.38 10.88
CA ALA A 96 5.20 6.00 12.20
C ALA A 96 4.82 4.97 13.26
N PRO A 97 5.56 4.85 14.38
CA PRO A 97 5.38 3.79 15.36
C PRO A 97 4.04 3.78 16.12
N PRO A 98 3.41 4.91 16.52
CA PRO A 98 2.17 4.87 17.27
C PRO A 98 1.01 4.28 16.46
N LEU A 99 0.35 3.28 17.05
CA LEU A 99 -0.77 2.57 16.43
C LEU A 99 -2.09 2.94 17.08
N ASP A 100 -3.19 2.81 16.33
CA ASP A 100 -4.55 2.83 16.86
C ASP A 100 -4.92 1.47 17.50
N ASP A 101 -6.13 1.34 17.99
CA ASP A 101 -6.66 0.16 18.65
C ASP A 101 -6.76 -1.07 17.73
N ALA A 102 -6.89 -0.85 16.42
CA ALA A 102 -6.85 -1.91 15.41
C ALA A 102 -5.44 -2.30 14.97
N GLY A 103 -4.39 -1.57 15.39
CA GLY A 103 -3.00 -1.85 15.02
C GLY A 103 -2.50 -1.10 13.78
N ASN A 104 -3.17 -0.03 13.38
CA ASN A 104 -2.79 0.80 12.24
C ASN A 104 -2.04 2.05 12.68
N SER A 105 -0.99 2.44 11.97
CA SER A 105 -0.22 3.63 12.27
C SER A 105 -1.06 4.91 12.13
N VAL A 106 -1.31 5.62 13.23
CA VAL A 106 -2.13 6.83 13.26
C VAL A 106 -1.58 7.93 12.36
N LYS A 107 -0.29 8.22 12.49
CA LYS A 107 0.35 9.30 11.73
C LYS A 107 0.56 8.94 10.26
N ALA A 108 0.88 7.67 9.94
CA ALA A 108 1.02 7.23 8.56
C ALA A 108 -0.31 7.30 7.81
N GLN A 109 -1.42 6.91 8.45
CA GLN A 109 -2.77 7.09 7.90
C GLN A 109 -3.06 8.57 7.61
N ALA A 110 -2.82 9.45 8.58
CA ALA A 110 -3.08 10.88 8.44
C ALA A 110 -2.26 11.50 7.29
N ALA A 111 -0.98 11.12 7.16
CA ALA A 111 -0.11 11.61 6.11
C ALA A 111 -0.59 11.18 4.71
N ILE A 112 -0.94 9.90 4.53
CA ILE A 112 -1.40 9.40 3.23
C ILE A 112 -2.77 10.00 2.87
N LYS A 113 -3.71 10.09 3.82
CA LYS A 113 -5.01 10.75 3.61
C LYS A 113 -4.84 12.21 3.21
N TYR A 114 -3.94 12.93 3.87
CA TYR A 114 -3.63 14.32 3.53
C TYR A 114 -3.12 14.44 2.10
N ILE A 115 -2.13 13.63 1.73
CA ILE A 115 -1.54 13.65 0.38
C ILE A 115 -2.58 13.28 -0.67
N ALA A 116 -3.41 12.25 -0.45
CA ALA A 116 -4.47 11.85 -1.37
C ALA A 116 -5.46 13.00 -1.64
N ARG A 117 -5.86 13.69 -0.57
CA ARG A 117 -6.75 14.85 -0.65
C ARG A 117 -6.14 16.02 -1.42
N GLU A 118 -4.89 16.40 -1.10
CA GLU A 118 -4.22 17.52 -1.77
C GLU A 118 -3.94 17.25 -3.25
N LEU A 119 -3.72 15.98 -3.62
CA LEU A 119 -3.58 15.57 -5.02
C LEU A 119 -4.92 15.35 -5.72
N GLY A 120 -6.04 15.37 -5.01
CA GLY A 120 -7.37 15.11 -5.57
C GLY A 120 -7.52 13.68 -6.11
N VAL A 121 -6.80 12.70 -5.55
CA VAL A 121 -6.77 11.33 -6.08
C VAL A 121 -7.64 10.39 -5.25
N ASN A 122 -8.48 9.61 -5.95
CA ASN A 122 -9.35 8.60 -5.36
C ASN A 122 -9.65 7.53 -6.41
N VAL A 123 -9.41 6.27 -6.11
CA VAL A 123 -9.62 5.16 -7.06
C VAL A 123 -11.09 5.04 -7.51
N PHE A 124 -12.03 5.61 -6.77
CA PHE A 124 -13.47 5.57 -7.04
C PHE A 124 -14.03 6.84 -7.67
N SER A 125 -13.23 7.90 -7.85
CA SER A 125 -13.74 9.18 -8.38
C SER A 125 -14.19 9.10 -9.82
N GLY A 126 -13.69 8.14 -10.58
CA GLY A 126 -13.91 8.05 -12.03
C GLY A 126 -13.13 9.09 -12.85
N ASP A 127 -12.43 10.00 -12.18
CA ASP A 127 -11.61 11.02 -12.82
C ASP A 127 -10.30 10.43 -13.34
N THR A 128 -9.87 10.89 -14.51
CA THR A 128 -8.52 10.58 -15.00
C THR A 128 -7.54 11.47 -14.24
N VAL A 129 -6.63 10.87 -13.46
CA VAL A 129 -5.60 11.63 -12.78
C VAL A 129 -4.56 12.10 -13.78
N GLU A 130 -4.56 13.38 -14.12
CA GLU A 130 -3.48 13.99 -14.88
C GLU A 130 -2.30 14.23 -13.95
N ILE A 131 -1.24 13.43 -14.12
CA ILE A 131 0.03 13.71 -13.46
C ILE A 131 0.65 14.90 -14.18
N ILE A 132 0.83 15.99 -13.46
CA ILE A 132 1.64 17.13 -13.95
C ILE A 132 3.04 16.57 -14.27
N LYS A 133 3.41 16.59 -15.55
CA LYS A 133 4.72 16.15 -16.02
C LYS A 133 5.80 17.14 -15.64
#